data_bfb99c78f0230273ca0657678a6608f0
#
_entry.id   bfb99c78f0230273ca0657678a6608f0
#
_cell.length_a   1.000
_cell.length_b   1.000
_cell.length_c   1.000
_cell.angle_alpha   90.00
_cell.angle_beta   90.00
_cell.angle_gamma   90.00
#
_symmetry.space_group_name_H-M   'P 1'
#
loop_
_entity.id
_entity.type
_entity.pdbx_description
1 polymer ?
#
loop_
_entity_poly.entity_id
_entity_poly.type
_entity_poly.pdbx_seq_one_letter_code
_entity_poly.pdbx_strand_id
1 'polypeptide(L)'
;MNAAFTPAATRALTDAIETASNTLLDRLPASEPFDFMRQFAQILPVRVISDMLGIETGDLDQTKAWSDAISMVVEPVAARGLREHSNRATIEMTEYLRAELARRRAHPSDTLLDVLIEGQRDDPSLSDDDLLANLMLLFLAGHETTTNLLGNGLLALLRHPEQMQMLRLDPGLLPLAIEEMLRFESPANVVARVTREPWRIGELEIPPGELLYCMTGAANHDP
;
A
#
# COMPACT_ATOMS: atom_id res chain seq x y z
N MET A 1 -3.24 6.75 -14.79
CA MET A 1 -3.42 6.56 -13.34
C MET A 1 -4.25 7.65 -12.66
N ASN A 2 -4.00 8.96 -12.86
CA ASN A 2 -4.74 10.02 -12.13
C ASN A 2 -6.27 10.00 -12.30
N ALA A 3 -6.78 9.52 -13.43
CA ALA A 3 -8.23 9.44 -13.68
C ALA A 3 -8.95 8.37 -12.82
N ALA A 4 -8.22 7.39 -12.32
CA ALA A 4 -8.75 6.26 -11.55
C ALA A 4 -8.84 6.57 -10.04
N PHE A 5 -8.06 7.54 -9.52
CA PHE A 5 -8.02 7.93 -8.11
C PHE A 5 -8.67 9.30 -7.89
N THR A 6 -9.91 9.44 -8.34
CA THR A 6 -10.69 10.66 -8.11
C THR A 6 -11.37 10.63 -6.73
N PRO A 7 -11.70 11.78 -6.13
CA PRO A 7 -12.49 11.81 -4.90
C PRO A 7 -13.85 11.10 -5.00
N ALA A 8 -14.42 11.01 -6.20
CA ALA A 8 -15.66 10.27 -6.44
C ALA A 8 -15.42 8.75 -6.39
N ALA A 9 -14.36 8.25 -7.05
CA ALA A 9 -13.97 6.85 -7.00
C ALA A 9 -13.63 6.40 -5.58
N THR A 10 -12.89 7.23 -4.83
CA THR A 10 -12.57 6.95 -3.42
C THR A 10 -13.82 6.88 -2.55
N ARG A 11 -14.78 7.80 -2.71
CA ARG A 11 -16.05 7.74 -1.97
C ARG A 11 -16.88 6.50 -2.31
N ALA A 12 -16.84 6.03 -3.54
CA ALA A 12 -17.56 4.80 -3.93
C ALA A 12 -17.06 3.54 -3.22
N LEU A 13 -15.83 3.57 -2.68
CA LEU A 13 -15.26 2.46 -1.91
C LEU A 13 -15.68 2.45 -0.44
N THR A 14 -16.26 3.53 0.08
CA THR A 14 -16.54 3.67 1.52
C THR A 14 -17.38 2.51 2.06
N ASP A 15 -18.50 2.20 1.42
CA ASP A 15 -19.41 1.13 1.86
C ASP A 15 -18.74 -0.25 1.82
N ALA A 16 -17.91 -0.50 0.80
CA ALA A 16 -17.16 -1.74 0.65
C ALA A 16 -16.10 -1.89 1.75
N ILE A 17 -15.38 -0.81 2.06
CA ILE A 17 -14.37 -0.77 3.12
C ILE A 17 -15.02 -0.95 4.49
N GLU A 18 -16.13 -0.28 4.77
CA GLU A 18 -16.90 -0.43 6.02
C GLU A 18 -17.41 -1.87 6.18
N THR A 19 -17.96 -2.45 5.12
CA THR A 19 -18.45 -3.84 5.14
C THR A 19 -17.31 -4.82 5.39
N ALA A 20 -16.18 -4.65 4.71
CA ALA A 20 -14.99 -5.49 4.90
C ALA A 20 -14.43 -5.36 6.33
N SER A 21 -14.34 -4.11 6.84
CA SER A 21 -13.87 -3.83 8.19
C SER A 21 -14.75 -4.48 9.26
N ASN A 22 -16.06 -4.28 9.17
CA ASN A 22 -17.02 -4.86 10.11
C ASN A 22 -17.00 -6.39 10.06
N THR A 23 -16.93 -6.98 8.86
CA THR A 23 -16.81 -8.44 8.71
C THR A 23 -15.57 -9.01 9.40
N LEU A 24 -14.46 -8.30 9.36
CA LEU A 24 -13.23 -8.72 10.05
C LEU A 24 -13.32 -8.51 11.55
N LEU A 25 -13.87 -7.37 12.00
CA LEU A 25 -14.05 -7.06 13.42
C LEU A 25 -14.98 -8.07 14.11
N ASP A 26 -16.06 -8.49 13.46
CA ASP A 26 -17.02 -9.48 13.98
C ASP A 26 -16.41 -10.87 14.20
N ARG A 27 -15.27 -11.15 13.54
CA ARG A 27 -14.54 -12.43 13.70
C ARG A 27 -13.49 -12.39 14.81
N LEU A 28 -13.18 -11.21 15.34
CA LEU A 28 -12.18 -11.08 16.39
C LEU A 28 -12.72 -11.62 17.71
N PRO A 29 -11.89 -12.31 18.52
CA PRO A 29 -12.31 -12.78 19.83
C PRO A 29 -12.69 -11.61 20.75
N ALA A 30 -13.86 -11.70 21.37
CA ALA A 30 -14.35 -10.64 22.28
C ALA A 30 -13.66 -10.63 23.65
N SER A 31 -13.11 -11.76 24.11
CA SER A 31 -12.65 -11.95 25.48
C SER A 31 -11.24 -12.56 25.59
N GLU A 32 -10.62 -12.90 24.47
CA GLU A 32 -9.29 -13.49 24.45
C GLU A 32 -8.30 -12.58 23.73
N PRO A 33 -7.01 -12.58 24.12
CA PRO A 33 -5.98 -11.90 23.36
C PRO A 33 -5.91 -12.43 21.93
N PHE A 34 -5.73 -11.53 20.96
CA PHE A 34 -5.60 -11.88 19.55
C PHE A 34 -4.49 -11.07 18.87
N ASP A 35 -4.01 -11.59 17.76
CA ASP A 35 -3.03 -10.89 16.92
C ASP A 35 -3.77 -9.97 15.93
N PHE A 36 -3.83 -8.68 16.28
CA PHE A 36 -4.47 -7.65 15.46
C PHE A 36 -3.83 -7.55 14.06
N MET A 37 -2.50 -7.69 13.98
CA MET A 37 -1.83 -7.60 12.69
C MET A 37 -2.28 -8.73 11.76
N ARG A 38 -2.28 -9.96 12.22
CA ARG A 38 -2.65 -11.13 11.41
C ARG A 38 -4.14 -11.24 11.14
N GLN A 39 -4.99 -10.83 12.08
CA GLN A 39 -6.44 -11.06 11.98
C GLN A 39 -7.20 -9.87 11.39
N PHE A 40 -6.58 -8.67 11.33
CA PHE A 40 -7.23 -7.47 10.81
C PHE A 40 -6.31 -6.65 9.90
N ALA A 41 -5.21 -6.09 10.42
CA ALA A 41 -4.45 -5.07 9.74
C ALA A 41 -3.81 -5.54 8.42
N GLN A 42 -3.40 -6.80 8.32
CA GLN A 42 -2.84 -7.39 7.11
C GLN A 42 -3.90 -7.80 6.08
N ILE A 43 -5.10 -8.17 6.54
CA ILE A 43 -6.15 -8.70 5.67
C ILE A 43 -6.93 -7.57 4.99
N LEU A 44 -7.31 -6.54 5.75
CA LEU A 44 -8.19 -5.48 5.27
C LEU A 44 -7.63 -4.75 4.03
N PRO A 45 -6.39 -4.23 4.04
CA PRO A 45 -5.86 -3.51 2.88
C PRO A 45 -5.68 -4.40 1.64
N VAL A 46 -5.24 -5.64 1.82
CA VAL A 46 -5.12 -6.61 0.71
C VAL A 46 -6.47 -6.86 0.07
N ARG A 47 -7.52 -7.07 0.86
CA ARG A 47 -8.87 -7.25 0.36
C ARG A 47 -9.37 -6.02 -0.39
N VAL A 48 -9.21 -4.83 0.19
CA VAL A 48 -9.66 -3.57 -0.42
C VAL A 48 -8.97 -3.32 -1.76
N ILE A 49 -7.63 -3.48 -1.85
CA ILE A 49 -6.93 -3.27 -3.12
C ILE A 49 -7.29 -4.33 -4.17
N SER A 50 -7.54 -5.56 -3.75
CA SER A 50 -7.95 -6.64 -4.64
C SER A 50 -9.37 -6.41 -5.19
N ASP A 51 -10.31 -6.04 -4.33
CA ASP A 51 -11.68 -5.70 -4.73
C ASP A 51 -11.69 -4.49 -5.68
N MET A 52 -10.86 -3.48 -5.39
CA MET A 52 -10.70 -2.28 -6.22
C MET A 52 -10.15 -2.59 -7.61
N LEU A 53 -9.16 -3.46 -7.69
CA LEU A 53 -8.59 -3.95 -8.96
C LEU A 53 -9.51 -4.96 -9.66
N GLY A 54 -10.47 -5.54 -8.94
CA GLY A 54 -11.31 -6.63 -9.42
C GLY A 54 -10.53 -7.93 -9.60
N ILE A 55 -9.49 -8.13 -8.82
CA ILE A 55 -8.67 -9.33 -8.83
C ILE A 55 -9.28 -10.33 -7.86
N GLU A 56 -9.60 -11.53 -8.36
CA GLU A 56 -10.08 -12.62 -7.52
C GLU A 56 -8.90 -13.20 -6.73
N THR A 57 -8.73 -12.77 -5.51
CA THR A 57 -7.73 -13.36 -4.61
C THR A 57 -8.24 -14.70 -4.09
N GLY A 58 -8.00 -15.76 -4.84
CA GLY A 58 -8.30 -17.13 -4.41
C GLY A 58 -7.48 -17.53 -3.17
N ASP A 59 -6.30 -16.94 -3.01
CA ASP A 59 -5.41 -17.14 -1.88
C ASP A 59 -4.77 -15.80 -1.46
N LEU A 60 -5.40 -15.13 -0.48
CA LEU A 60 -4.91 -13.88 0.11
C LEU A 60 -3.52 -14.08 0.75
N ASP A 61 -3.27 -15.25 1.34
CA ASP A 61 -1.99 -15.54 2.00
C ASP A 61 -0.86 -15.63 0.98
N GLN A 62 -1.11 -16.25 -0.19
CA GLN A 62 -0.13 -16.31 -1.28
C GLN A 62 0.17 -14.94 -1.86
N THR A 63 -0.87 -14.14 -2.11
CA THR A 63 -0.71 -12.79 -2.67
C THR A 63 0.08 -11.90 -1.70
N LYS A 64 -0.21 -12.02 -0.41
CA LYS A 64 0.56 -11.35 0.64
C LYS A 64 2.01 -11.83 0.69
N ALA A 65 2.25 -13.13 0.60
CA ALA A 65 3.60 -13.69 0.64
C ALA A 65 4.47 -13.18 -0.52
N TRP A 66 3.90 -13.05 -1.73
CA TRP A 66 4.60 -12.43 -2.86
C TRP A 66 4.94 -10.97 -2.58
N SER A 67 3.98 -10.22 -2.07
CA SER A 67 4.16 -8.81 -1.76
C SER A 67 5.23 -8.58 -0.71
N ASP A 68 5.18 -9.31 0.41
CA ASP A 68 6.19 -9.23 1.47
C ASP A 68 7.59 -9.51 0.91
N ALA A 69 7.72 -10.56 0.07
CA ALA A 69 8.99 -10.93 -0.55
C ALA A 69 9.54 -9.88 -1.53
N ILE A 70 8.65 -9.20 -2.27
CA ILE A 70 9.02 -8.15 -3.22
C ILE A 70 9.40 -6.88 -2.46
N SER A 71 8.66 -6.50 -1.44
CA SER A 71 8.91 -5.30 -0.63
C SER A 71 10.27 -5.34 0.05
N MET A 72 10.74 -6.51 0.48
CA MET A 72 12.07 -6.68 1.10
C MET A 72 13.23 -6.17 0.23
N VAL A 73 13.09 -6.09 -1.08
CA VAL A 73 14.15 -5.65 -2.01
C VAL A 73 14.05 -4.16 -2.35
N VAL A 74 12.90 -3.55 -2.11
CA VAL A 74 12.72 -2.10 -2.21
C VAL A 74 13.46 -1.37 -1.09
N GLU A 75 13.71 -2.06 0.04
CA GLU A 75 14.54 -1.56 1.13
C GLU A 75 16.01 -1.37 0.68
N PRO A 76 16.64 -0.20 0.99
CA PRO A 76 17.99 0.13 0.50
C PRO A 76 19.11 -0.84 0.94
N VAL A 77 18.86 -1.68 1.95
CA VAL A 77 19.86 -2.54 2.61
C VAL A 77 19.56 -4.03 2.39
N ALA A 78 18.86 -4.38 1.32
CA ALA A 78 18.50 -5.78 1.04
C ALA A 78 19.72 -6.72 0.87
N ALA A 79 19.80 -7.76 1.70
CA ALA A 79 20.84 -8.76 1.64
C ALA A 79 20.76 -9.58 0.33
N ARG A 80 21.92 -10.06 -0.18
CA ARG A 80 22.00 -10.82 -1.43
C ARG A 80 21.08 -12.04 -1.51
N GLY A 81 20.87 -12.75 -0.39
CA GLY A 81 19.98 -13.92 -0.33
C GLY A 81 18.50 -13.60 -0.48
N LEU A 82 18.09 -12.37 -0.19
CA LEU A 82 16.71 -11.93 -0.35
C LEU A 82 16.33 -11.72 -1.81
N ARG A 83 17.29 -11.40 -2.68
CA ARG A 83 17.05 -11.13 -4.10
C ARG A 83 16.50 -12.34 -4.85
N GLU A 84 16.99 -13.55 -4.58
CA GLU A 84 16.50 -14.76 -5.24
C GLU A 84 15.04 -15.06 -4.83
N HIS A 85 14.72 -14.88 -3.57
CA HIS A 85 13.37 -15.04 -3.06
C HIS A 85 12.42 -14.00 -3.66
N SER A 86 12.82 -12.73 -3.67
CA SER A 86 12.05 -11.65 -4.29
C SER A 86 11.88 -11.84 -5.79
N ASN A 87 12.92 -12.24 -6.53
CA ASN A 87 12.82 -12.50 -7.97
C ASN A 87 11.80 -13.60 -8.27
N ARG A 88 11.80 -14.68 -7.49
CA ARG A 88 10.82 -15.76 -7.63
C ARG A 88 9.40 -15.24 -7.38
N ALA A 89 9.18 -14.53 -6.29
CA ALA A 89 7.89 -13.92 -5.97
C ALA A 89 7.43 -12.95 -7.06
N THR A 90 8.35 -12.15 -7.62
CA THR A 90 8.05 -11.25 -8.74
C THR A 90 7.59 -12.00 -9.98
N ILE A 91 8.25 -13.10 -10.32
CA ILE A 91 7.87 -13.93 -11.48
C ILE A 91 6.47 -14.53 -11.26
N GLU A 92 6.27 -15.19 -10.11
CA GLU A 92 4.99 -15.82 -9.78
C GLU A 92 3.84 -14.81 -9.74
N MET A 93 4.03 -13.65 -9.13
CA MET A 93 3.04 -12.58 -9.10
C MET A 93 2.76 -12.00 -10.50
N THR A 94 3.80 -11.85 -11.34
CA THR A 94 3.65 -11.40 -12.73
C THR A 94 2.81 -12.37 -13.54
N GLU A 95 3.04 -13.69 -13.42
CA GLU A 95 2.28 -14.73 -14.10
C GLU A 95 0.80 -14.71 -13.66
N TYR A 96 0.57 -14.58 -12.36
CA TYR A 96 -0.77 -14.44 -11.79
C TYR A 96 -1.50 -13.20 -12.33
N LEU A 97 -0.88 -12.03 -12.26
CA LEU A 97 -1.46 -10.78 -12.76
C LEU A 97 -1.68 -10.80 -14.28
N ARG A 98 -0.84 -11.50 -15.03
CA ARG A 98 -1.02 -11.71 -16.48
C ARG A 98 -2.26 -12.56 -16.79
N ALA A 99 -2.50 -13.59 -16.00
CA ALA A 99 -3.72 -14.39 -16.12
C ALA A 99 -4.98 -13.56 -15.79
N GLU A 100 -4.93 -12.75 -14.73
CA GLU A 100 -6.01 -11.84 -14.35
C GLU A 100 -6.28 -10.79 -15.43
N LEU A 101 -5.23 -10.20 -16.00
CA LEU A 101 -5.34 -9.25 -17.12
C LEU A 101 -6.03 -9.89 -18.34
N ALA A 102 -5.65 -11.11 -18.69
CA ALA A 102 -6.28 -11.84 -19.80
C ALA A 102 -7.76 -12.15 -19.50
N ARG A 103 -8.05 -12.58 -18.29
CA ARG A 103 -9.44 -12.84 -17.83
C ARG A 103 -10.28 -11.57 -17.90
N ARG A 104 -9.75 -10.45 -17.42
CA ARG A 104 -10.47 -9.18 -17.41
C ARG A 104 -10.72 -8.62 -18.80
N ARG A 105 -9.77 -8.76 -19.72
CA ARG A 105 -9.96 -8.38 -21.13
C ARG A 105 -11.08 -9.18 -21.81
N ALA A 106 -11.26 -10.44 -21.41
CA ALA A 106 -12.35 -11.29 -21.91
C ALA A 106 -13.70 -10.99 -21.24
N HIS A 107 -13.69 -10.59 -19.97
CA HIS A 107 -14.87 -10.35 -19.15
C HIS A 107 -14.74 -9.03 -18.37
N PRO A 108 -14.97 -7.87 -19.00
CA PRO A 108 -14.94 -6.56 -18.34
C PRO A 108 -15.97 -6.45 -17.21
N SER A 109 -15.68 -5.70 -16.14
CA SER A 109 -16.58 -5.54 -14.98
C SER A 109 -16.38 -4.25 -14.17
N ASP A 110 -16.15 -3.15 -14.81
CA ASP A 110 -16.22 -1.80 -14.20
C ASP A 110 -15.28 -1.60 -12.98
N THR A 111 -14.08 -2.19 -13.05
CA THR A 111 -13.06 -2.11 -12.01
C THR A 111 -11.91 -1.20 -12.41
N LEU A 112 -11.01 -0.89 -11.45
CA LEU A 112 -9.81 -0.11 -11.74
C LEU A 112 -8.94 -0.78 -12.83
N LEU A 113 -8.89 -2.11 -12.87
CA LEU A 113 -8.16 -2.82 -13.91
C LEU A 113 -8.76 -2.57 -15.30
N ASP A 114 -10.10 -2.48 -15.42
CA ASP A 114 -10.76 -2.14 -16.68
C ASP A 114 -10.37 -0.72 -17.15
N VAL A 115 -10.35 0.25 -16.23
CA VAL A 115 -9.90 1.63 -16.53
C VAL A 115 -8.44 1.66 -17.00
N LEU A 116 -7.57 0.84 -16.41
CA LEU A 116 -6.18 0.75 -16.82
C LEU A 116 -6.01 0.08 -18.19
N ILE A 117 -6.83 -0.94 -18.50
CA ILE A 117 -6.88 -1.59 -19.82
C ILE A 117 -7.35 -0.62 -20.89
N GLU A 118 -8.38 0.19 -20.60
CA GLU A 118 -8.84 1.24 -21.51
C GLU A 118 -7.77 2.31 -21.74
N GLY A 119 -7.14 2.79 -20.67
CA GLY A 119 -6.04 3.75 -20.78
C GLY A 119 -4.87 3.23 -21.61
N GLN A 120 -4.58 1.93 -21.59
CA GLN A 120 -3.59 1.30 -22.46
C GLN A 120 -4.03 1.30 -23.95
N ARG A 121 -5.31 1.11 -24.22
CA ARG A 121 -5.85 1.18 -25.60
C ARG A 121 -5.73 2.59 -26.19
N ASP A 122 -5.88 3.60 -25.33
CA ASP A 122 -5.78 5.00 -25.72
C ASP A 122 -4.32 5.47 -25.89
N ASP A 123 -3.37 4.79 -25.25
CA ASP A 123 -1.94 5.06 -25.35
C ASP A 123 -1.16 3.81 -25.81
N PRO A 124 -0.96 3.64 -27.13
CA PRO A 124 -0.24 2.48 -27.68
C PRO A 124 1.24 2.37 -27.27
N SER A 125 1.81 3.38 -26.61
CA SER A 125 3.17 3.32 -26.07
C SER A 125 3.26 2.47 -24.80
N LEU A 126 2.13 2.18 -24.12
CA LEU A 126 2.06 1.34 -22.94
C LEU A 126 1.99 -0.14 -23.33
N SER A 127 3.05 -0.87 -23.03
CA SER A 127 3.08 -2.33 -23.22
C SER A 127 2.28 -3.09 -22.13
N ASP A 128 2.05 -4.38 -22.37
CA ASP A 128 1.47 -5.27 -21.33
C ASP A 128 2.40 -5.38 -20.11
N ASP A 129 3.70 -5.35 -20.32
CA ASP A 129 4.67 -5.38 -19.21
C ASP A 129 4.62 -4.09 -18.38
N ASP A 130 4.42 -2.92 -19.00
CA ASP A 130 4.18 -1.66 -18.28
C ASP A 130 2.90 -1.72 -17.47
N LEU A 131 1.83 -2.28 -18.02
CA LEU A 131 0.56 -2.45 -17.31
C LEU A 131 0.72 -3.40 -16.12
N LEU A 132 1.39 -4.54 -16.31
CA LEU A 132 1.68 -5.50 -15.23
C LEU A 132 2.54 -4.88 -14.12
N ALA A 133 3.57 -4.10 -14.48
CA ALA A 133 4.40 -3.39 -13.51
C ALA A 133 3.58 -2.36 -12.70
N ASN A 134 2.67 -1.63 -13.36
CA ASN A 134 1.76 -0.71 -12.69
C ASN A 134 0.79 -1.43 -11.74
N LEU A 135 0.23 -2.57 -12.15
CA LEU A 135 -0.66 -3.37 -11.30
C LEU A 135 0.08 -3.89 -10.07
N MET A 136 1.28 -4.42 -10.26
CA MET A 136 2.13 -4.86 -9.16
C MET A 136 2.45 -3.72 -8.19
N LEU A 137 2.83 -2.55 -8.72
CA LEU A 137 3.12 -1.37 -7.91
C LEU A 137 1.88 -0.92 -7.11
N LEU A 138 0.71 -0.86 -7.73
CA LEU A 138 -0.54 -0.48 -7.05
C LEU A 138 -0.88 -1.46 -5.94
N PHE A 139 -0.71 -2.75 -6.19
CA PHE A 139 -0.96 -3.78 -5.21
C PHE A 139 0.00 -3.65 -4.01
N LEU A 140 1.31 -3.55 -4.25
CA LEU A 140 2.33 -3.38 -3.21
C LEU A 140 2.11 -2.10 -2.39
N ALA A 141 1.96 -0.97 -3.07
CA ALA A 141 1.80 0.34 -2.41
C ALA A 141 0.49 0.46 -1.62
N GLY A 142 -0.58 -0.20 -2.10
CA GLY A 142 -1.92 -0.05 -1.53
C GLY A 142 -2.14 -0.82 -0.23
N HIS A 143 -1.41 -1.90 0.01
CA HIS A 143 -1.67 -2.70 1.22
C HIS A 143 -0.60 -2.54 2.31
N GLU A 144 0.68 -2.55 2.00
CA GLU A 144 1.74 -2.59 3.01
C GLU A 144 1.77 -1.32 3.88
N THR A 145 1.70 -0.16 3.24
CA THR A 145 1.68 1.12 3.96
C THR A 145 0.46 1.25 4.87
N THR A 146 -0.70 0.83 4.40
CA THR A 146 -1.95 0.88 5.19
C THR A 146 -1.91 -0.14 6.33
N THR A 147 -1.40 -1.34 6.10
CA THR A 147 -1.16 -2.36 7.14
C THR A 147 -0.30 -1.81 8.27
N ASN A 148 0.81 -1.18 7.91
CA ASN A 148 1.74 -0.60 8.89
C ASN A 148 1.11 0.59 9.62
N LEU A 149 0.34 1.45 8.94
CA LEU A 149 -0.38 2.55 9.58
C LEU A 149 -1.40 2.06 10.62
N LEU A 150 -2.18 1.04 10.28
CA LEU A 150 -3.15 0.44 11.19
C LEU A 150 -2.48 -0.14 12.44
N GLY A 151 -1.37 -0.85 12.26
CA GLY A 151 -0.60 -1.42 13.35
C GLY A 151 0.07 -0.37 14.24
N ASN A 152 0.80 0.55 13.63
CA ASN A 152 1.52 1.63 14.32
C ASN A 152 0.54 2.56 15.05
N GLY A 153 -0.55 2.95 14.38
CA GLY A 153 -1.57 3.83 14.96
C GLY A 153 -2.26 3.21 16.17
N LEU A 154 -2.67 1.93 16.07
CA LEU A 154 -3.25 1.23 17.21
C LEU A 154 -2.24 1.09 18.36
N LEU A 155 -0.99 0.73 18.07
CA LEU A 155 0.05 0.60 19.07
C LEU A 155 0.33 1.95 19.76
N ALA A 156 0.38 3.05 19.01
CA ALA A 156 0.52 4.39 19.55
C ALA A 156 -0.63 4.73 20.51
N LEU A 157 -1.88 4.48 20.11
CA LEU A 157 -3.04 4.70 20.96
C LEU A 157 -3.04 3.84 22.23
N LEU A 158 -2.60 2.58 22.13
CA LEU A 158 -2.49 1.70 23.31
C LEU A 158 -1.41 2.18 24.29
N ARG A 159 -0.35 2.84 23.80
CA ARG A 159 0.70 3.46 24.61
C ARG A 159 0.31 4.82 25.19
N HIS A 160 -0.72 5.47 24.60
CA HIS A 160 -1.26 6.78 25.01
C HIS A 160 -2.76 6.67 25.31
N PRO A 161 -3.15 6.03 26.43
CA PRO A 161 -4.56 5.74 26.72
C PRO A 161 -5.43 6.99 26.85
N GLU A 162 -4.85 8.14 27.24
CA GLU A 162 -5.54 9.44 27.28
C GLU A 162 -5.97 9.89 25.87
N GLN A 163 -5.11 9.70 24.84
CA GLN A 163 -5.43 10.04 23.45
C GLN A 163 -6.52 9.10 22.91
N MET A 164 -6.41 7.80 23.22
CA MET A 164 -7.45 6.83 22.87
C MET A 164 -8.80 7.21 23.48
N GLN A 165 -8.81 7.65 24.75
CA GLN A 165 -10.04 8.08 25.42
C GLN A 165 -10.64 9.34 24.77
N MET A 166 -9.81 10.30 24.37
CA MET A 166 -10.28 11.49 23.64
C MET A 166 -10.99 11.11 22.35
N LEU A 167 -10.42 10.21 21.52
CA LEU A 167 -11.04 9.73 20.30
C LEU A 167 -12.36 8.98 20.54
N ARG A 168 -12.47 8.24 21.63
CA ARG A 168 -13.71 7.56 22.01
C ARG A 168 -14.82 8.53 22.41
N LEU A 169 -14.46 9.65 23.04
CA LEU A 169 -15.40 10.67 23.48
C LEU A 169 -15.83 11.61 22.34
N ASP A 170 -14.91 11.88 21.41
CA ASP A 170 -15.16 12.75 20.26
C ASP A 170 -14.62 12.10 18.97
N PRO A 171 -15.42 11.29 18.27
CA PRO A 171 -15.06 10.71 16.98
C PRO A 171 -14.76 11.74 15.89
N GLY A 172 -15.18 13.00 16.04
CA GLY A 172 -14.87 14.09 15.12
C GLY A 172 -13.37 14.41 15.04
N LEU A 173 -12.58 13.98 16.03
CA LEU A 173 -11.12 14.11 16.04
C LEU A 173 -10.41 13.09 15.14
N LEU A 174 -11.11 12.05 14.64
CA LEU A 174 -10.49 10.97 13.89
C LEU A 174 -9.67 11.43 12.67
N PRO A 175 -10.11 12.39 11.84
CA PRO A 175 -9.30 12.87 10.72
C PRO A 175 -7.95 13.45 11.16
N LEU A 176 -7.91 14.24 12.24
CA LEU A 176 -6.69 14.81 12.80
C LEU A 176 -5.80 13.72 13.42
N ALA A 177 -6.40 12.74 14.07
CA ALA A 177 -5.67 11.62 14.67
C ALA A 177 -4.99 10.75 13.59
N ILE A 178 -5.61 10.55 12.44
CA ILE A 178 -5.00 9.82 11.31
C ILE A 178 -3.77 10.58 10.79
N GLU A 179 -3.86 11.88 10.60
CA GLU A 179 -2.72 12.71 10.20
C GLU A 179 -1.58 12.66 11.21
N GLU A 180 -1.91 12.69 12.50
CA GLU A 180 -0.92 12.56 13.57
C GLU A 180 -0.30 11.16 13.63
N MET A 181 -1.05 10.09 13.41
CA MET A 181 -0.52 8.73 13.30
C MET A 181 0.46 8.62 12.11
N LEU A 182 0.13 9.22 10.96
CA LEU A 182 0.99 9.29 9.78
C LEU A 182 2.29 10.05 10.07
N ARG A 183 2.23 11.10 10.87
CA ARG A 183 3.40 11.87 11.28
C ARG A 183 4.24 11.14 12.32
N PHE A 184 3.60 10.64 13.40
CA PHE A 184 4.28 10.15 14.61
C PHE A 184 5.00 8.82 14.37
N GLU A 185 4.33 7.86 13.69
CA GLU A 185 4.90 6.55 13.34
C GLU A 185 4.59 6.26 11.86
N SER A 186 5.23 7.04 10.99
CA SER A 186 5.03 6.94 9.55
C SER A 186 5.28 5.51 9.03
N PRO A 187 4.41 4.96 8.21
CA PRO A 187 4.65 3.67 7.56
C PRO A 187 5.81 3.70 6.53
N ALA A 188 6.23 4.90 6.10
CA ALA A 188 7.32 5.10 5.15
C ALA A 188 8.31 6.15 5.70
N ASN A 189 9.37 5.69 6.36
CA ASN A 189 10.35 6.55 7.03
C ASN A 189 11.43 7.10 6.11
N VAL A 190 11.60 6.52 4.92
CA VAL A 190 12.63 6.91 3.95
C VAL A 190 12.06 6.87 2.56
N VAL A 191 12.35 7.90 1.76
CA VAL A 191 12.01 7.95 0.34
C VAL A 191 13.27 8.18 -0.47
N ALA A 192 13.60 7.27 -1.40
CA ALA A 192 14.77 7.40 -2.27
C ALA A 192 14.45 8.21 -3.54
N ARG A 193 15.43 9.00 -4.00
CA ARG A 193 15.40 9.75 -5.26
C ARG A 193 16.76 9.65 -5.94
N VAL A 194 16.76 9.67 -7.27
CA VAL A 194 17.98 9.77 -8.07
C VAL A 194 17.99 11.15 -8.74
N THR A 195 19.09 11.87 -8.61
CA THR A 195 19.25 13.18 -9.26
C THR A 195 19.34 12.99 -10.78
N ARG A 196 18.56 13.73 -11.55
CA ARG A 196 18.63 13.74 -13.03
C ARG A 196 19.51 14.87 -13.57
N GLU A 197 19.66 15.92 -12.80
CA GLU A 197 20.45 17.12 -13.10
C GLU A 197 21.23 17.53 -11.86
N PRO A 198 22.26 18.38 -11.97
CA PRO A 198 22.97 18.90 -10.81
C PRO A 198 21.99 19.59 -9.86
N TRP A 199 22.06 19.24 -8.59
CA TRP A 199 21.21 19.83 -7.56
C TRP A 199 22.04 20.41 -6.43
N ARG A 200 21.58 21.48 -5.79
CA ARG A 200 22.29 22.14 -4.73
C ARG A 200 21.44 22.23 -3.46
N ILE A 201 22.05 21.83 -2.33
CA ILE A 201 21.46 21.97 -0.99
C ILE A 201 22.46 22.76 -0.15
N GLY A 202 22.13 24.02 0.15
CA GLY A 202 23.08 24.92 0.83
C GLY A 202 24.37 25.09 0.02
N GLU A 203 25.50 24.68 0.57
CA GLU A 203 26.81 24.72 -0.11
C GLU A 203 27.18 23.40 -0.79
N LEU A 204 26.39 22.35 -0.60
CA LEU A 204 26.65 21.03 -1.20
C LEU A 204 26.11 20.99 -2.63
N GLU A 205 26.97 20.70 -3.59
CA GLU A 205 26.59 20.38 -4.96
C GLU A 205 26.49 18.85 -5.11
N ILE A 206 25.37 18.39 -5.64
CA ILE A 206 25.06 16.97 -5.85
C ILE A 206 25.02 16.75 -7.38
N PRO A 207 25.92 15.92 -7.94
CA PRO A 207 25.92 15.65 -9.36
C PRO A 207 24.73 14.79 -9.79
N PRO A 208 24.44 14.71 -11.11
CA PRO A 208 23.44 13.79 -11.62
C PRO A 208 23.83 12.32 -11.37
N GLY A 209 22.83 11.48 -11.14
CA GLY A 209 23.01 10.04 -10.92
C GLY A 209 23.22 9.64 -9.46
N GLU A 210 23.27 10.59 -8.53
CA GLU A 210 23.40 10.30 -7.10
C GLU A 210 22.10 9.86 -6.49
N LEU A 211 22.17 8.88 -5.57
CA LEU A 211 21.03 8.37 -4.81
C LEU A 211 20.88 9.17 -3.51
N LEU A 212 19.73 9.83 -3.38
CA LEU A 212 19.37 10.62 -2.22
C LEU A 212 18.34 9.87 -1.37
N TYR A 213 18.57 9.83 -0.07
CA TYR A 213 17.60 9.32 0.91
C TYR A 213 16.96 10.48 1.65
N CYS A 214 15.68 10.73 1.36
CA CYS A 214 14.88 11.71 2.10
C CYS A 214 14.33 11.02 3.36
N MET A 215 14.84 11.43 4.52
CA MET A 215 14.48 10.86 5.83
C MET A 215 13.16 11.46 6.32
N THR A 216 12.03 10.98 5.77
CA THR A 216 10.68 11.49 6.10
C THR A 216 10.35 11.31 7.58
N GLY A 217 10.73 10.17 8.18
CA GLY A 217 10.55 9.96 9.61
C GLY A 217 11.28 10.99 10.47
N ALA A 218 12.52 11.38 10.09
CA ALA A 218 13.25 12.43 10.81
C ALA A 218 12.58 13.80 10.63
N ALA A 219 12.15 14.13 9.39
CA ALA A 219 11.47 15.39 9.11
C ALA A 219 10.13 15.53 9.89
N ASN A 220 9.42 14.43 10.07
CA ASN A 220 8.16 14.41 10.84
C ASN A 220 8.34 14.67 12.35
N HIS A 221 9.56 14.54 12.86
CA HIS A 221 9.94 14.79 14.26
C HIS A 221 10.81 16.03 14.44
N ASP A 222 11.06 16.78 13.37
CA ASP A 222 11.79 18.03 13.43
C ASP A 222 10.94 19.10 14.15
N PRO A 223 11.50 19.85 15.16
CA PRO A 223 10.74 20.81 15.97
C PRO A 223 10.14 21.97 15.19
#